data_f06aed1d79bfa6023cfe6c910f55c67e
#
_entry.id   f06aed1d79bfa6023cfe6c910f55c67e
#
_cell.length_a   1.000
_cell.length_b   1.000
_cell.length_c   1.000
_cell.angle_alpha   90.00
_cell.angle_beta   90.00
_cell.angle_gamma   90.00
#
_symmetry.space_group_name_H-M   'P 1'
#
loop_
_entity.id
_entity.type
_entity.pdbx_description
1 polymer ?
#
loop_
_entity_poly.entity_id
_entity_poly.type
_entity_poly.pdbx_seq_one_letter_code
_entity_poly.pdbx_strand_id
1 'polypeptide(L)'
;MAPGRSEVCVFRGMTPGSPKHVRVLKDVQAMSGDERHLLQITALRWEGGDFLPLPAPRYRLEFVGDSITSGEGAIGARPEEDWISAFFSAMNHYARFTADALEAEYRLVSQSGWGILSSWDNEPRCRVLSYYEKVCGLATGARNAQLGAQRPNDFVAWPADAVIINLGTNDAGASHNPPWTDPQTGETYAQDTTPAHRAELEQAVVDGLRMLRRCNPQALLVWVYGMLGD
;
A
#
# COMPACT_ATOMS: atom_id res chain seq x y z
N MET A 1 -15.56 -10.74 2.19
CA MET A 1 -16.06 -11.81 1.26
C MET A 1 -15.35 -13.11 1.60
N ALA A 2 -16.06 -14.23 1.54
CA ALA A 2 -15.40 -15.51 1.68
C ALA A 2 -14.38 -15.73 0.53
N PRO A 3 -13.25 -16.44 0.77
CA PRO A 3 -12.30 -16.76 -0.28
C PRO A 3 -12.97 -17.61 -1.38
N GLY A 4 -12.67 -17.30 -2.64
CA GLY A 4 -13.21 -18.00 -3.79
C GLY A 4 -13.87 -17.05 -4.79
N ARG A 5 -14.49 -17.62 -5.83
CA ARG A 5 -15.26 -16.85 -6.81
C ARG A 5 -16.68 -16.65 -6.30
N SER A 6 -17.12 -15.41 -6.22
CA SER A 6 -18.48 -15.06 -5.83
C SER A 6 -19.07 -14.01 -6.77
N GLU A 7 -20.38 -14.01 -6.91
CA GLU A 7 -21.11 -12.95 -7.58
C GLU A 7 -21.83 -12.12 -6.51
N VAL A 8 -21.61 -10.81 -6.56
CA VAL A 8 -22.16 -9.89 -5.56
C VAL A 8 -23.06 -8.89 -6.28
N CYS A 9 -24.29 -8.80 -5.86
CA CYS A 9 -25.20 -7.75 -6.32
C CYS A 9 -24.84 -6.44 -5.58
N VAL A 10 -24.27 -5.49 -6.31
CA VAL A 10 -23.82 -4.22 -5.73
C VAL A 10 -24.97 -3.23 -5.61
N PHE A 11 -25.88 -3.19 -6.60
CA PHE A 11 -27.01 -2.29 -6.62
C PHE A 11 -28.25 -2.95 -7.21
N ARG A 12 -29.43 -2.52 -6.76
CA ARG A 12 -30.74 -2.85 -7.34
C ARG A 12 -31.61 -1.62 -7.31
N GLY A 13 -32.56 -1.53 -8.25
CA GLY A 13 -33.60 -0.50 -8.25
C GLY A 13 -33.07 0.94 -8.40
N MET A 14 -31.99 1.12 -9.10
CA MET A 14 -31.47 2.48 -9.39
C MET A 14 -32.45 3.23 -10.30
N THR A 15 -32.61 4.53 -10.04
CA THR A 15 -33.45 5.41 -10.88
C THR A 15 -32.94 5.43 -12.32
N PRO A 16 -33.77 5.07 -13.33
CA PRO A 16 -33.40 5.13 -14.73
C PRO A 16 -33.02 6.55 -15.18
N GLY A 17 -32.28 6.65 -16.29
CA GLY A 17 -32.00 7.92 -16.97
C GLY A 17 -31.05 8.88 -16.27
N SER A 18 -30.44 8.48 -15.16
CA SER A 18 -29.40 9.30 -14.51
C SER A 18 -28.06 8.56 -14.40
N PRO A 19 -26.92 9.24 -14.66
CA PRO A 19 -25.61 8.64 -14.49
C PRO A 19 -25.38 8.14 -13.07
N LYS A 20 -24.69 7.04 -12.94
CA LYS A 20 -24.27 6.46 -11.65
C LYS A 20 -22.76 6.30 -11.65
N HIS A 21 -22.12 6.68 -10.55
CA HIS A 21 -20.71 6.46 -10.33
C HIS A 21 -20.53 5.32 -9.32
N VAL A 22 -19.88 4.24 -9.75
CA VAL A 22 -19.58 3.10 -8.91
C VAL A 22 -18.08 3.01 -8.73
N ARG A 23 -17.63 3.00 -7.48
CA ARG A 23 -16.22 2.79 -7.11
C ARG A 23 -16.10 1.50 -6.32
N VAL A 24 -15.14 0.67 -6.70
CA VAL A 24 -14.75 -0.51 -5.92
C VAL A 24 -13.37 -0.25 -5.36
N LEU A 25 -13.23 -0.28 -4.05
CA LEU A 25 -11.98 -0.03 -3.36
C LEU A 25 -11.59 -1.26 -2.53
N LYS A 26 -10.31 -1.62 -2.55
CA LYS A 26 -9.72 -2.57 -1.63
C LYS A 26 -9.23 -1.79 -0.41
N ASP A 27 -9.93 -1.89 0.69
CA ASP A 27 -9.78 -1.01 1.85
C ASP A 27 -8.64 -1.41 2.81
N VAL A 28 -8.18 -2.64 2.75
CA VAL A 28 -7.22 -3.20 3.71
C VAL A 28 -5.97 -3.71 3.00
N GLN A 29 -4.79 -3.52 3.61
CA GLN A 29 -3.52 -4.09 3.16
C GLN A 29 -3.52 -5.63 3.20
N ALA A 30 -2.52 -6.27 2.59
CA ALA A 30 -2.25 -7.68 2.81
C ALA A 30 -1.80 -7.91 4.26
N MET A 31 -2.42 -8.88 4.94
CA MET A 31 -1.97 -9.30 6.27
C MET A 31 -0.88 -10.37 6.11
N SER A 32 0.05 -10.42 7.06
CA SER A 32 1.16 -11.39 7.04
C SER A 32 0.63 -12.82 6.97
N GLY A 33 1.18 -13.62 6.04
CA GLY A 33 0.76 -15.01 5.84
C GLY A 33 -0.56 -15.22 5.12
N ASP A 34 -1.26 -14.16 4.68
CA ASP A 34 -2.51 -14.27 3.93
C ASP A 34 -2.29 -14.44 2.43
N GLU A 35 -2.29 -15.69 1.97
CA GLU A 35 -2.19 -16.02 0.55
C GLU A 35 -3.49 -15.75 -0.25
N ARG A 36 -4.57 -15.31 0.39
CA ARG A 36 -5.90 -15.11 -0.21
C ARG A 36 -6.31 -13.65 -0.30
N HIS A 37 -5.40 -12.74 -0.05
CA HIS A 37 -5.71 -11.31 0.08
C HIS A 37 -5.92 -10.57 -1.25
N LEU A 38 -5.66 -11.20 -2.39
CA LEU A 38 -5.80 -10.57 -3.70
C LEU A 38 -7.27 -10.49 -4.11
N LEU A 39 -7.73 -9.29 -4.49
CA LEU A 39 -9.03 -9.06 -5.11
C LEU A 39 -8.88 -8.98 -6.63
N GLN A 40 -9.68 -9.76 -7.36
CA GLN A 40 -9.78 -9.69 -8.82
C GLN A 40 -11.24 -9.57 -9.23
N ILE A 41 -11.56 -8.57 -10.04
CA ILE A 41 -12.86 -8.42 -10.68
C ILE A 41 -12.76 -9.07 -12.06
N THR A 42 -13.51 -10.16 -12.28
CA THR A 42 -13.46 -10.93 -13.53
C THR A 42 -14.56 -10.56 -14.50
N ALA A 43 -15.66 -10.03 -14.02
CA ALA A 43 -16.78 -9.59 -14.84
C ALA A 43 -17.64 -8.56 -14.11
N LEU A 44 -18.26 -7.69 -14.87
CA LEU A 44 -19.36 -6.83 -14.43
C LEU A 44 -20.60 -7.24 -15.24
N ARG A 45 -21.75 -7.34 -14.58
CA ARG A 45 -23.04 -7.59 -15.22
C ARG A 45 -23.98 -6.46 -14.85
N TRP A 46 -24.69 -5.94 -15.81
CA TRP A 46 -25.69 -4.89 -15.62
C TRP A 46 -26.87 -5.09 -16.56
N GLU A 47 -28.01 -4.55 -16.22
CA GLU A 47 -29.20 -4.54 -17.03
C GLU A 47 -29.56 -3.08 -17.38
N GLY A 48 -29.63 -2.81 -18.68
CA GLY A 48 -29.96 -1.49 -19.22
C GLY A 48 -28.84 -0.45 -19.11
N GLY A 49 -28.84 0.48 -20.02
CA GLY A 49 -27.87 1.57 -20.09
C GLY A 49 -26.49 1.17 -20.60
N ASP A 50 -25.63 2.18 -20.74
CA ASP A 50 -24.28 2.04 -21.27
C ASP A 50 -23.25 2.48 -20.23
N PHE A 51 -22.02 2.01 -20.35
CA PHE A 51 -20.88 2.58 -19.64
C PHE A 51 -20.53 3.94 -20.20
N LEU A 52 -20.54 4.94 -19.35
CA LEU A 52 -20.09 6.28 -19.70
C LEU A 52 -18.59 6.41 -19.43
N PRO A 53 -17.86 7.22 -20.20
CA PRO A 53 -16.50 7.58 -19.87
C PRO A 53 -16.43 8.16 -18.46
N LEU A 54 -15.44 7.71 -17.68
CA LEU A 54 -15.19 8.33 -16.38
C LEU A 54 -14.66 9.76 -16.59
N PRO A 55 -15.11 10.74 -15.79
CA PRO A 55 -14.48 12.05 -15.78
C PRO A 55 -13.00 11.87 -15.40
N ALA A 56 -12.13 12.59 -16.08
CA ALA A 56 -10.71 12.58 -15.72
C ALA A 56 -10.54 13.19 -14.33
N PRO A 57 -9.79 12.56 -13.42
CA PRO A 57 -9.48 13.18 -12.13
C PRO A 57 -8.62 14.42 -12.35
N ARG A 58 -8.67 15.36 -11.43
CA ARG A 58 -7.80 16.53 -11.47
C ARG A 58 -6.33 16.16 -11.28
N TYR A 59 -6.07 15.23 -10.35
CA TYR A 59 -4.76 14.68 -10.06
C TYR A 59 -4.84 13.18 -9.78
N ARG A 60 -3.70 12.51 -9.90
CA ARG A 60 -3.48 11.13 -9.48
C ARG A 60 -2.36 11.11 -8.45
N LEU A 61 -2.69 10.70 -7.24
CA LEU A 61 -1.77 10.69 -6.11
C LEU A 61 -1.45 9.24 -5.72
N GLU A 62 -0.17 8.92 -5.62
CA GLU A 62 0.25 7.65 -5.05
C GLU A 62 0.88 7.89 -3.69
N PHE A 63 0.46 7.10 -2.70
CA PHE A 63 1.00 7.17 -1.35
C PHE A 63 1.76 5.89 -1.06
N VAL A 64 3.02 6.04 -0.68
CA VAL A 64 3.93 4.93 -0.36
C VAL A 64 4.30 5.04 1.11
N GLY A 65 4.06 3.98 1.90
CA GLY A 65 4.32 4.10 3.33
C GLY A 65 4.09 2.83 4.14
N ASP A 66 4.04 3.02 5.43
CA ASP A 66 3.90 2.00 6.46
C ASP A 66 2.46 1.88 7.00
N SER A 67 2.31 1.60 8.29
CA SER A 67 1.03 1.49 9.01
C SER A 67 0.17 2.75 8.90
N ILE A 68 0.78 3.92 8.97
CA ILE A 68 0.09 5.22 8.89
C ILE A 68 -0.58 5.33 7.50
N THR A 69 0.12 4.93 6.46
CA THR A 69 -0.38 4.94 5.07
C THR A 69 -1.34 3.78 4.81
N SER A 70 -1.22 2.67 5.51
CA SER A 70 -2.18 1.56 5.45
C SER A 70 -3.50 1.86 6.18
N GLY A 71 -3.54 2.91 6.99
CA GLY A 71 -4.70 3.28 7.82
C GLY A 71 -4.91 2.34 8.99
N GLU A 72 -3.82 1.84 9.60
CA GLU A 72 -3.88 1.06 10.84
C GLU A 72 -4.44 1.91 11.98
N GLY A 73 -5.38 1.35 12.73
CA GLY A 73 -6.06 2.05 13.82
C GLY A 73 -7.00 3.18 13.36
N ALA A 74 -7.20 3.37 12.04
CA ALA A 74 -8.08 4.42 11.52
C ALA A 74 -9.56 4.18 11.84
N ILE A 75 -9.93 2.94 12.09
CA ILE A 75 -11.24 2.50 12.54
C ILE A 75 -11.10 1.54 13.72
N GLY A 76 -12.14 1.38 14.50
CA GLY A 76 -12.12 0.58 15.73
C GLY A 76 -12.36 1.43 16.97
N ALA A 77 -12.50 0.78 18.11
CA ALA A 77 -12.64 1.44 19.40
C ALA A 77 -11.26 1.66 20.05
N ARG A 78 -11.09 2.77 20.75
CA ARG A 78 -9.98 2.88 21.70
C ARG A 78 -10.27 1.99 22.92
N PRO A 79 -9.38 1.19 23.40
CA PRO A 79 -7.94 0.99 23.16
C PRO A 79 -7.67 -0.31 22.34
N GLU A 80 -8.30 -0.50 21.20
CA GLU A 80 -8.07 -1.68 20.37
C GLU A 80 -6.65 -1.65 19.78
N GLU A 81 -5.82 -2.60 20.15
CA GLU A 81 -4.41 -2.70 19.74
C GLU A 81 -4.14 -3.95 18.89
N ASP A 82 -5.16 -4.78 18.65
CA ASP A 82 -5.00 -6.00 17.85
C ASP A 82 -4.62 -5.69 16.40
N TRP A 83 -3.59 -6.36 15.91
CA TRP A 83 -3.19 -6.25 14.52
C TRP A 83 -4.05 -7.15 13.62
N ILE A 84 -5.28 -6.71 13.37
CA ILE A 84 -6.29 -7.41 12.56
C ILE A 84 -6.86 -6.51 11.47
N SER A 85 -7.28 -7.11 10.37
CA SER A 85 -7.82 -6.39 9.21
C SER A 85 -9.01 -5.49 9.52
N ALA A 86 -9.74 -5.74 10.60
CA ALA A 86 -10.89 -4.96 11.01
C ALA A 86 -10.55 -3.53 11.46
N PHE A 87 -9.30 -3.25 11.81
CA PHE A 87 -8.86 -1.94 12.29
C PHE A 87 -8.10 -1.11 11.26
N PHE A 88 -7.99 -1.63 10.03
CA PHE A 88 -7.37 -0.93 8.91
C PHE A 88 -8.43 -0.30 8.01
N SER A 89 -8.17 0.90 7.51
CA SER A 89 -9.02 1.51 6.49
C SER A 89 -8.28 2.52 5.62
N ALA A 90 -8.14 2.19 4.34
CA ALA A 90 -7.68 3.11 3.31
C ALA A 90 -8.70 4.22 2.99
N MET A 91 -9.90 4.12 3.55
CA MET A 91 -10.98 5.10 3.38
C MET A 91 -11.04 6.17 4.49
N ASN A 92 -10.37 5.94 5.63
CA ASN A 92 -10.53 6.78 6.81
C ASN A 92 -9.19 7.31 7.34
N HIS A 93 -8.27 7.67 6.45
CA HIS A 93 -6.96 8.20 6.84
C HIS A 93 -6.49 9.35 5.92
N TYR A 94 -5.33 9.91 6.23
CA TYR A 94 -4.82 11.13 5.63
C TYR A 94 -4.77 11.11 4.09
N ALA A 95 -4.39 9.97 3.47
CA ALA A 95 -4.26 9.89 2.02
C ALA A 95 -5.62 10.10 1.32
N ARG A 96 -6.69 9.49 1.86
CA ARG A 96 -8.05 9.71 1.36
C ARG A 96 -8.46 11.18 1.51
N PHE A 97 -8.26 11.77 2.67
CA PHE A 97 -8.67 13.16 2.91
C PHE A 97 -7.87 14.15 2.05
N THR A 98 -6.58 13.88 1.84
CA THR A 98 -5.75 14.67 0.90
C THR A 98 -6.26 14.55 -0.54
N ALA A 99 -6.58 13.34 -0.98
CA ALA A 99 -7.09 13.11 -2.32
C ALA A 99 -8.44 13.80 -2.54
N ASP A 100 -9.35 13.72 -1.58
CA ASP A 100 -10.66 14.39 -1.66
C ASP A 100 -10.50 15.92 -1.70
N ALA A 101 -9.61 16.50 -0.88
CA ALA A 101 -9.35 17.93 -0.86
C ALA A 101 -8.74 18.46 -2.18
N LEU A 102 -8.05 17.60 -2.91
CA LEU A 102 -7.41 17.94 -4.19
C LEU A 102 -8.22 17.47 -5.41
N GLU A 103 -9.40 16.89 -5.22
CA GLU A 103 -10.21 16.28 -6.30
C GLU A 103 -9.40 15.23 -7.09
N ALA A 104 -8.61 14.44 -6.36
CA ALA A 104 -7.69 13.47 -6.92
C ALA A 104 -8.22 12.04 -6.84
N GLU A 105 -7.81 11.21 -7.80
CA GLU A 105 -7.74 9.76 -7.58
C GLU A 105 -6.51 9.44 -6.74
N TYR A 106 -6.58 8.37 -5.95
CA TYR A 106 -5.43 7.92 -5.18
C TYR A 106 -5.31 6.41 -5.15
N ARG A 107 -4.09 5.95 -4.93
CA ARG A 107 -3.76 4.56 -4.61
C ARG A 107 -2.66 4.50 -3.56
N LEU A 108 -2.59 3.35 -2.86
CA LEU A 108 -1.67 3.11 -1.77
C LEU A 108 -0.74 1.94 -2.11
N VAL A 109 0.53 2.12 -1.79
CA VAL A 109 1.53 1.05 -1.73
C VAL A 109 2.09 1.08 -0.32
N SER A 110 1.52 0.28 0.57
CA SER A 110 1.82 0.39 2.00
C SER A 110 1.76 -0.95 2.71
N GLN A 111 2.54 -1.06 3.77
CA GLN A 111 2.54 -2.23 4.64
C GLN A 111 2.90 -1.84 6.06
N SER A 112 2.02 -2.16 6.99
CA SER A 112 2.20 -1.94 8.42
C SER A 112 3.45 -2.64 8.95
N GLY A 113 4.21 -1.96 9.79
CA GLY A 113 5.42 -2.47 10.42
C GLY A 113 6.65 -2.51 9.52
N TRP A 114 6.54 -2.13 8.23
CA TRP A 114 7.63 -2.21 7.27
C TRP A 114 8.32 -0.87 7.08
N GLY A 115 9.64 -0.92 6.92
CA GLY A 115 10.48 0.24 6.71
C GLY A 115 11.16 0.29 5.35
N ILE A 116 12.28 0.98 5.32
CA ILE A 116 13.17 1.16 4.17
C ILE A 116 14.19 0.03 4.12
N LEU A 117 14.83 -0.29 5.24
CA LEU A 117 15.84 -1.35 5.37
C LEU A 117 15.30 -2.64 5.96
N SER A 118 14.36 -2.55 6.89
CA SER A 118 13.73 -3.70 7.54
C SER A 118 12.33 -3.35 8.05
N SER A 119 11.66 -4.33 8.70
CA SER A 119 10.52 -4.03 9.57
C SER A 119 10.98 -3.43 10.91
N TRP A 120 10.00 -2.97 11.71
CA TRP A 120 10.21 -2.44 13.05
C TRP A 120 10.90 -3.44 13.99
N ASP A 121 10.79 -4.74 13.75
CA ASP A 121 11.41 -5.85 14.49
C ASP A 121 12.65 -6.43 13.79
N ASN A 122 13.29 -5.63 12.95
CA ASN A 122 14.55 -5.93 12.25
C ASN A 122 14.49 -7.04 11.19
N GLU A 123 13.33 -7.47 10.69
CA GLU A 123 13.31 -8.42 9.57
C GLU A 123 13.71 -7.74 8.25
N PRO A 124 14.89 -8.07 7.65
CA PRO A 124 15.43 -7.33 6.50
C PRO A 124 14.70 -7.62 5.17
N ARG A 125 13.79 -8.59 5.13
CA ARG A 125 12.95 -8.88 3.96
C ARG A 125 11.71 -7.98 3.90
N CYS A 126 11.38 -7.31 5.01
CA CYS A 126 10.18 -6.50 5.17
C CYS A 126 10.46 -5.02 4.82
N ARG A 127 10.67 -4.76 3.53
CA ARG A 127 10.96 -3.43 2.96
C ARG A 127 9.87 -3.03 1.97
N VAL A 128 9.19 -1.91 2.20
CA VAL A 128 8.09 -1.48 1.35
C VAL A 128 8.52 -1.31 -0.10
N LEU A 129 9.64 -0.64 -0.34
CA LEU A 129 10.12 -0.33 -1.69
C LEU A 129 10.58 -1.56 -2.49
N SER A 130 10.90 -2.68 -1.84
CA SER A 130 11.27 -3.93 -2.53
C SER A 130 10.14 -4.54 -3.36
N TYR A 131 8.91 -4.16 -3.09
CA TYR A 131 7.72 -4.68 -3.75
C TYR A 131 7.02 -3.68 -4.67
N TYR A 132 7.52 -2.45 -4.73
CA TYR A 132 6.89 -1.35 -5.43
C TYR A 132 6.71 -1.60 -6.93
N GLU A 133 7.70 -2.20 -7.59
CA GLU A 133 7.68 -2.44 -9.03
C GLU A 133 6.74 -3.59 -9.47
N LYS A 134 6.01 -4.22 -8.53
CA LYS A 134 5.08 -5.33 -8.80
C LYS A 134 3.63 -4.93 -8.56
N VAL A 135 2.71 -5.62 -9.20
CA VAL A 135 1.26 -5.41 -9.01
C VAL A 135 0.87 -5.56 -7.54
N CYS A 136 1.34 -6.62 -6.88
CA CYS A 136 1.20 -6.83 -5.44
C CYS A 136 2.30 -7.81 -4.99
N GLY A 137 3.55 -7.35 -4.94
CA GLY A 137 4.71 -8.20 -4.68
C GLY A 137 4.66 -8.97 -3.37
N LEU A 138 3.93 -8.45 -2.40
CA LEU A 138 3.68 -9.05 -1.10
C LEU A 138 2.81 -10.31 -1.17
N ALA A 139 1.88 -10.35 -2.11
CA ALA A 139 0.95 -11.47 -2.28
C ALA A 139 1.66 -12.65 -2.94
N THR A 140 2.22 -13.53 -2.10
CA THR A 140 2.95 -14.74 -2.50
C THR A 140 2.02 -15.95 -2.69
N GLY A 141 2.60 -17.11 -2.99
CA GLY A 141 1.86 -18.35 -3.22
C GLY A 141 1.38 -18.52 -4.66
N ALA A 142 1.15 -19.79 -5.06
CA ALA A 142 0.84 -20.16 -6.43
C ALA A 142 -0.44 -19.48 -6.96
N ARG A 143 -1.45 -19.33 -6.10
CA ARG A 143 -2.72 -18.70 -6.49
C ARG A 143 -2.54 -17.22 -6.82
N ASN A 144 -1.81 -16.48 -5.98
CA ASN A 144 -1.56 -15.07 -6.21
C ASN A 144 -0.68 -14.84 -7.44
N ALA A 145 0.30 -15.71 -7.67
CA ALA A 145 1.13 -15.67 -8.87
C ALA A 145 0.29 -15.89 -10.14
N GLN A 146 -0.62 -16.88 -10.15
CA GLN A 146 -1.55 -17.12 -11.25
C GLN A 146 -2.46 -15.90 -11.53
N LEU A 147 -2.87 -15.19 -10.50
CA LEU A 147 -3.66 -13.95 -10.62
C LEU A 147 -2.83 -12.74 -11.05
N GLY A 148 -1.52 -12.89 -11.17
CA GLY A 148 -0.62 -11.86 -11.66
C GLY A 148 -0.04 -10.95 -10.59
N ALA A 149 -0.09 -11.31 -9.32
CA ALA A 149 0.44 -10.49 -8.22
C ALA A 149 1.93 -10.14 -8.42
N GLN A 150 2.72 -11.09 -8.92
CA GLN A 150 4.16 -10.93 -9.12
C GLN A 150 4.55 -10.29 -10.46
N ARG A 151 3.60 -9.95 -11.32
CA ARG A 151 3.90 -9.25 -12.58
C ARG A 151 4.40 -7.83 -12.32
N PRO A 152 5.23 -7.28 -13.22
CA PRO A 152 5.58 -5.86 -13.19
C PRO A 152 4.32 -5.00 -13.17
N ASN A 153 4.34 -3.93 -12.37
CA ASN A 153 3.28 -2.94 -12.37
C ASN A 153 3.36 -2.06 -13.63
N ASP A 154 2.21 -1.69 -14.17
CA ASP A 154 2.12 -0.80 -15.32
C ASP A 154 1.93 0.65 -14.85
N PHE A 155 3.04 1.35 -14.69
CA PHE A 155 3.05 2.76 -14.28
C PHE A 155 2.57 3.70 -15.40
N VAL A 156 2.57 3.25 -16.66
CA VAL A 156 2.10 4.04 -17.81
C VAL A 156 0.58 4.06 -17.87
N ALA A 157 -0.08 2.97 -17.51
CA ALA A 157 -1.54 2.89 -17.50
C ALA A 157 -2.18 3.82 -16.45
N TRP A 158 -1.46 4.13 -15.38
CA TRP A 158 -1.91 5.07 -14.36
C TRP A 158 -0.72 5.94 -13.90
N PRO A 159 -0.32 6.96 -14.69
CA PRO A 159 0.77 7.85 -14.33
C PRO A 159 0.36 8.72 -13.14
N ALA A 160 1.17 8.69 -12.08
CA ALA A 160 0.97 9.56 -10.93
C ALA A 160 1.43 10.99 -11.23
N ASP A 161 0.69 11.99 -10.77
CA ASP A 161 1.13 13.40 -10.76
C ASP A 161 2.05 13.67 -9.56
N ALA A 162 1.80 12.98 -8.44
CA ALA A 162 2.68 13.02 -7.28
C ALA A 162 2.76 11.65 -6.59
N VAL A 163 3.94 11.34 -6.06
CA VAL A 163 4.20 10.20 -5.17
C VAL A 163 4.60 10.76 -3.81
N ILE A 164 3.80 10.48 -2.80
CA ILE A 164 3.99 10.93 -1.43
C ILE A 164 4.54 9.75 -0.63
N ILE A 165 5.74 9.89 -0.08
CA ILE A 165 6.46 8.85 0.64
C ILE A 165 6.43 9.18 2.13
N ASN A 166 5.90 8.26 2.94
CA ASN A 166 5.88 8.34 4.41
C ASN A 166 6.49 7.05 4.96
N LEU A 167 7.80 7.01 5.07
CA LEU A 167 8.61 5.89 5.54
C LEU A 167 9.76 6.40 6.42
N GLY A 168 10.26 5.53 7.31
CA GLY A 168 11.40 5.77 8.18
C GLY A 168 11.09 5.50 9.66
N THR A 169 9.85 5.66 10.08
CA THR A 169 9.43 5.41 11.47
C THR A 169 9.78 4.00 11.95
N ASN A 170 9.56 2.98 11.11
CA ASN A 170 9.87 1.60 11.46
C ASN A 170 11.39 1.34 11.49
N ASP A 171 12.17 2.00 10.64
CA ASP A 171 13.63 1.91 10.67
C ASP A 171 14.18 2.55 11.96
N ALA A 172 13.67 3.70 12.37
CA ALA A 172 14.03 4.32 13.63
C ALA A 172 13.66 3.41 14.82
N GLY A 173 12.42 2.89 14.85
CA GLY A 173 11.97 1.93 15.86
C GLY A 173 12.84 0.66 15.91
N ALA A 174 13.25 0.13 14.77
CA ALA A 174 14.08 -1.08 14.67
C ALA A 174 15.41 -0.94 15.40
N SER A 175 16.01 0.25 15.40
CA SER A 175 17.29 0.50 16.10
C SER A 175 17.22 0.31 17.61
N HIS A 176 16.03 0.27 18.18
CA HIS A 176 15.77 0.07 19.61
C HIS A 176 15.24 -1.33 19.93
N ASN A 177 15.02 -2.15 18.90
CA ASN A 177 14.48 -3.50 19.07
C ASN A 177 15.59 -4.57 19.01
N PRO A 178 15.35 -5.76 19.59
CA PRO A 178 16.29 -6.88 19.51
C PRO A 178 16.60 -7.25 18.04
N PRO A 179 17.80 -7.82 17.78
CA PRO A 179 18.11 -8.37 16.48
C PRO A 179 17.09 -9.43 16.04
N TRP A 180 16.72 -9.37 14.78
CA TRP A 180 15.99 -10.46 14.13
C TRP A 180 16.95 -11.59 13.78
N THR A 181 16.51 -12.84 13.96
CA THR A 181 17.29 -14.02 13.58
C THR A 181 16.55 -14.82 12.52
N ASP A 182 17.19 -15.09 11.39
CA ASP A 182 16.61 -15.94 10.35
C ASP A 182 16.39 -17.36 10.89
N PRO A 183 15.15 -17.85 10.93
CA PRO A 183 14.85 -19.18 11.47
C PRO A 183 15.40 -20.32 10.62
N GLN A 184 15.82 -20.05 9.38
CA GLN A 184 16.35 -21.06 8.46
C GLN A 184 17.89 -21.11 8.48
N THR A 185 18.55 -19.96 8.57
CA THR A 185 20.02 -19.87 8.47
C THR A 185 20.68 -19.61 9.81
N GLY A 186 19.97 -19.05 10.79
CA GLY A 186 20.51 -18.57 12.05
C GLY A 186 21.27 -17.25 11.94
N GLU A 187 21.30 -16.63 10.77
CA GLU A 187 21.88 -15.30 10.59
C GLU A 187 21.05 -14.23 11.32
N THR A 188 21.74 -13.25 11.89
CA THR A 188 21.10 -12.16 12.61
C THR A 188 21.23 -10.84 11.85
N TYR A 189 20.20 -10.02 11.93
CA TYR A 189 20.20 -8.65 11.42
C TYR A 189 19.65 -7.70 12.47
N ALA A 190 20.27 -6.53 12.60
CA ALA A 190 19.79 -5.45 13.45
C ALA A 190 20.13 -4.11 12.84
N GLN A 191 19.21 -3.17 12.90
CA GLN A 191 19.51 -1.77 12.69
C GLN A 191 20.13 -1.18 13.98
N ASP A 192 21.02 -0.22 13.81
CA ASP A 192 21.63 0.50 14.93
C ASP A 192 21.76 2.00 14.60
N THR A 193 22.29 2.78 15.53
CA THR A 193 22.46 4.22 15.37
C THR A 193 23.89 4.63 14.97
N THR A 194 24.73 3.68 14.52
CA THR A 194 26.08 3.96 14.09
C THR A 194 26.11 4.83 12.83
N PRO A 195 27.19 5.61 12.62
CA PRO A 195 27.37 6.36 11.37
C PRO A 195 27.34 5.47 10.12
N ALA A 196 27.84 4.24 10.21
CA ALA A 196 27.85 3.29 9.09
C ALA A 196 26.43 2.87 8.73
N HIS A 197 25.62 2.52 9.71
CA HIS A 197 24.23 2.13 9.47
C HIS A 197 23.37 3.31 8.97
N ARG A 198 23.60 4.50 9.51
CA ARG A 198 22.96 5.72 8.99
C ARG A 198 23.29 5.95 7.52
N ALA A 199 24.55 5.77 7.12
CA ALA A 199 24.94 5.88 5.72
C ALA A 199 24.27 4.82 4.82
N GLU A 200 24.07 3.61 5.34
CA GLU A 200 23.30 2.56 4.65
C GLU A 200 21.84 2.98 4.44
N LEU A 201 21.20 3.51 5.47
CA LEU A 201 19.81 3.99 5.39
C LEU A 201 19.70 5.17 4.39
N GLU A 202 20.60 6.14 4.45
CA GLU A 202 20.66 7.25 3.50
C GLU A 202 20.82 6.74 2.06
N GLN A 203 21.69 5.77 1.84
CA GLN A 203 21.88 5.17 0.51
C GLN A 203 20.61 4.45 0.04
N ALA A 204 19.93 3.72 0.92
CA ALA A 204 18.67 3.04 0.60
C ALA A 204 17.55 4.04 0.24
N VAL A 205 17.50 5.19 0.93
CA VAL A 205 16.58 6.29 0.57
C VAL A 205 16.89 6.81 -0.83
N VAL A 206 18.15 7.08 -1.13
CA VAL A 206 18.58 7.57 -2.46
C VAL A 206 18.24 6.58 -3.56
N ASP A 207 18.47 5.28 -3.34
CA ASP A 207 18.17 4.24 -4.32
C ASP A 207 16.66 4.04 -4.49
N GLY A 208 15.91 4.14 -3.40
CA GLY A 208 14.45 4.18 -3.42
C GLY A 208 13.91 5.35 -4.25
N LEU A 209 14.40 6.56 -4.02
CA LEU A 209 14.00 7.73 -4.80
C LEU A 209 14.37 7.61 -6.29
N ARG A 210 15.52 7.04 -6.61
CA ARG A 210 15.91 6.74 -8.01
C ARG A 210 14.95 5.73 -8.66
N MET A 211 14.58 4.69 -7.94
CA MET A 211 13.61 3.69 -8.41
C MET A 211 12.23 4.33 -8.63
N LEU A 212 11.72 5.08 -7.65
CA LEU A 212 10.45 5.81 -7.76
C LEU A 212 10.44 6.76 -8.96
N ARG A 213 11.55 7.48 -9.20
CA ARG A 213 11.70 8.37 -10.36
C ARG A 213 11.70 7.62 -11.68
N ARG A 214 12.32 6.44 -11.77
CA ARG A 214 12.27 5.61 -12.98
C ARG A 214 10.83 5.16 -13.27
N CYS A 215 10.10 4.75 -12.24
CA CYS A 215 8.71 4.29 -12.36
C CYS A 215 7.74 5.44 -12.67
N ASN A 216 8.02 6.64 -12.16
CA ASN A 216 7.17 7.83 -12.28
C ASN A 216 7.98 9.03 -12.80
N PRO A 217 8.35 9.06 -14.09
CA PRO A 217 9.32 10.05 -14.62
C PRO A 217 8.88 11.50 -14.45
N GLN A 218 7.57 11.77 -14.46
CA GLN A 218 7.00 13.12 -14.42
C GLN A 218 6.41 13.50 -13.05
N ALA A 219 6.24 12.54 -12.13
CA ALA A 219 5.61 12.79 -10.87
C ALA A 219 6.45 13.70 -9.96
N LEU A 220 5.78 14.53 -9.16
CA LEU A 220 6.42 15.17 -8.01
C LEU A 220 6.67 14.09 -6.94
N LEU A 221 7.92 13.94 -6.49
CA LEU A 221 8.25 13.08 -5.36
C LEU A 221 8.29 13.92 -4.09
N VAL A 222 7.48 13.56 -3.11
CA VAL A 222 7.36 14.26 -1.83
C VAL A 222 7.63 13.27 -0.70
N TRP A 223 8.76 13.43 -0.01
CA TRP A 223 9.00 12.66 1.21
C TRP A 223 8.50 13.47 2.40
N VAL A 224 7.56 12.90 3.14
CA VAL A 224 6.97 13.54 4.33
C VAL A 224 7.61 12.98 5.60
N TYR A 225 7.79 13.83 6.59
CA TYR A 225 8.23 13.42 7.91
C TYR A 225 7.09 12.71 8.63
N GLY A 226 7.41 11.60 9.28
CA GLY A 226 6.41 10.78 9.95
C GLY A 226 5.74 11.51 11.13
N MET A 227 4.46 11.24 11.35
CA MET A 227 3.69 11.86 12.43
C MET A 227 4.05 11.32 13.82
N LEU A 228 4.73 10.19 13.91
CA LEU A 228 5.13 9.60 15.20
C LEU A 228 6.42 10.22 15.74
N GLY A 229 7.10 11.02 14.96
CA GLY A 229 8.35 11.69 15.34
C GLY A 229 9.51 10.70 15.55
N ASP A 230 10.71 11.24 15.66
CA ASP A 230 11.94 10.65 16.23
C ASP A 230 12.85 11.74 16.74
#